data_11dff487ee7e46ce7c546be1cc908107
#
_entry.id   11dff487ee7e46ce7c546be1cc908107
#
_cell.length_a   1.000
_cell.length_b   1.000
_cell.length_c   1.000
_cell.angle_alpha   90.00
_cell.angle_beta   90.00
_cell.angle_gamma   90.00
#
_symmetry.space_group_name_H-M   'P 1'
#
loop_
_entity.id
_entity.type
_entity.pdbx_description
1 polymer ?
#
loop_
_entity_poly.entity_id
_entity_poly.type
_entity_poly.pdbx_seq_one_letter_code
_entity_poly.pdbx_strand_id
1 'polypeptide(L)'
;MSRNGSGRWRLGLMVAVALAIATSAPATAQQLGLPRHEVLTISGEILFAKSAYGRRVIDEIEAEGALLAAENERIIAELSREELDLTERRAKMEPDAFRVLAEAFDRKVQSHRENQEAKREALARRGDAARAAFVELTRPILGALMRDTGASVILDRSTVFFSLDSTDVTALAISRIDEVIGDGSALRKDGKN
;
A
#
# COMPACT_ATOMS: atom_id res chain seq x y z
N MET A 1 -80.54 -40.89 48.10
CA MET A 1 -80.27 -39.60 48.77
C MET A 1 -78.83 -39.17 48.45
N SER A 2 -78.75 -38.09 47.73
CA SER A 2 -77.88 -36.96 47.97
C SER A 2 -76.37 -37.17 47.68
N ARG A 3 -75.90 -36.55 46.70
CA ARG A 3 -75.36 -35.19 46.40
C ARG A 3 -73.80 -35.19 46.22
N ASN A 4 -73.51 -34.80 45.03
CA ASN A 4 -72.51 -33.75 44.67
C ASN A 4 -71.06 -33.93 45.05
N GLY A 5 -70.23 -33.87 44.03
CA GLY A 5 -68.79 -33.69 44.11
C GLY A 5 -68.05 -33.44 42.79
N SER A 6 -68.72 -32.68 41.89
CA SER A 6 -68.07 -32.17 40.67
C SER A 6 -67.53 -30.77 40.91
N GLY A 7 -66.28 -30.57 41.05
CA GLY A 7 -65.82 -29.18 41.17
C GLY A 7 -64.31 -28.94 41.34
N ARG A 8 -63.47 -29.94 41.26
CA ARG A 8 -62.02 -29.70 41.54
C ARG A 8 -61.03 -30.00 40.40
N TRP A 9 -61.50 -30.36 39.23
CA TRP A 9 -60.63 -30.71 38.10
C TRP A 9 -60.46 -29.62 37.02
N ARG A 10 -61.18 -28.49 37.17
CA ARG A 10 -61.07 -27.39 36.15
C ARG A 10 -60.06 -26.32 36.51
N LEU A 11 -59.49 -26.32 37.69
CA LEU A 11 -58.48 -25.32 38.07
C LEU A 11 -57.01 -25.76 37.80
N GLY A 12 -56.73 -27.02 37.51
CA GLY A 12 -55.39 -27.54 37.28
C GLY A 12 -54.91 -27.39 35.83
N LEU A 13 -55.82 -27.12 34.87
CA LEU A 13 -55.43 -27.05 33.43
C LEU A 13 -55.14 -25.64 32.91
N MET A 14 -55.48 -24.61 33.69
CA MET A 14 -55.23 -23.22 33.27
C MET A 14 -53.88 -22.66 33.72
N VAL A 15 -53.19 -23.32 34.65
CA VAL A 15 -51.85 -22.86 35.15
C VAL A 15 -50.73 -23.42 34.33
N ALA A 16 -50.88 -24.51 33.59
CA ALA A 16 -49.84 -25.14 32.78
C ALA A 16 -49.63 -24.50 31.39
N VAL A 17 -50.54 -23.65 30.90
CA VAL A 17 -50.41 -23.01 29.60
C VAL A 17 -49.74 -21.63 29.67
N ALA A 18 -49.64 -21.04 30.86
CA ALA A 18 -49.05 -19.68 31.02
C ALA A 18 -47.52 -19.66 31.21
N LEU A 19 -46.87 -20.81 31.30
CA LEU A 19 -45.42 -20.89 31.59
C LEU A 19 -44.53 -21.26 30.37
N ALA A 20 -45.15 -21.39 29.18
CA ALA A 20 -44.41 -21.79 27.95
C ALA A 20 -44.10 -20.63 26.99
N ILE A 21 -44.34 -19.37 27.34
CA ILE A 21 -44.19 -18.21 26.42
C ILE A 21 -43.00 -17.30 26.80
N ALA A 22 -42.12 -17.67 27.70
CA ALA A 22 -41.11 -16.76 28.24
C ALA A 22 -39.68 -17.17 28.01
N THR A 23 -39.29 -17.79 26.87
CA THR A 23 -37.90 -17.97 26.52
C THR A 23 -37.61 -17.87 25.02
N SER A 24 -38.21 -16.92 24.34
CA SER A 24 -37.62 -16.40 23.10
C SER A 24 -36.68 -15.27 23.48
N ALA A 25 -35.49 -15.61 23.96
CA ALA A 25 -34.38 -14.65 23.97
C ALA A 25 -34.19 -14.20 22.52
N PRO A 26 -34.21 -12.90 22.22
CA PRO A 26 -33.81 -12.44 20.90
C PRO A 26 -32.34 -12.86 20.75
N ALA A 27 -32.08 -13.75 19.78
CA ALA A 27 -30.75 -13.94 19.29
C ALA A 27 -30.33 -12.57 18.74
N THR A 28 -29.59 -11.81 19.54
CA THR A 28 -28.82 -10.67 19.04
C THR A 28 -27.83 -11.26 18.06
N ALA A 29 -28.24 -11.31 16.78
CA ALA A 29 -27.30 -11.43 15.69
C ALA A 29 -26.25 -10.36 15.94
N GLN A 30 -25.05 -10.78 16.34
CA GLN A 30 -23.89 -9.92 16.34
C GLN A 30 -23.77 -9.46 14.89
N GLN A 31 -24.35 -8.30 14.59
CA GLN A 31 -24.01 -7.59 13.38
C GLN A 31 -22.49 -7.42 13.43
N LEU A 32 -21.80 -8.14 12.57
CA LEU A 32 -20.46 -7.81 12.13
C LEU A 32 -20.55 -6.44 11.46
N GLY A 33 -20.86 -5.42 12.25
CA GLY A 33 -20.97 -4.04 11.82
C GLY A 33 -19.58 -3.50 11.62
N LEU A 34 -19.42 -2.71 10.57
CA LEU A 34 -18.26 -1.85 10.40
C LEU A 34 -18.02 -1.06 11.71
N PRO A 35 -16.77 -0.84 12.11
CA PRO A 35 -16.47 -0.05 13.28
C PRO A 35 -17.12 1.34 13.14
N ARG A 36 -17.94 1.72 14.12
CA ARG A 36 -18.60 3.03 14.16
C ARG A 36 -17.83 3.95 15.08
N HIS A 37 -16.85 4.62 14.53
CA HIS A 37 -16.06 5.65 15.24
C HIS A 37 -16.12 6.94 14.43
N GLU A 38 -16.32 8.08 15.10
CA GLU A 38 -16.26 9.39 14.45
C GLU A 38 -14.88 9.71 13.88
N VAL A 39 -13.84 9.12 14.48
CA VAL A 39 -12.45 9.26 14.09
C VAL A 39 -11.91 7.88 13.75
N LEU A 40 -11.40 7.74 12.54
CA LEU A 40 -10.67 6.55 12.09
C LEU A 40 -9.19 6.87 11.93
N THR A 41 -8.38 5.83 11.97
CA THR A 41 -6.94 5.94 11.68
C THR A 41 -6.53 4.99 10.57
N ILE A 42 -5.56 5.40 9.77
CA ILE A 42 -4.89 4.56 8.78
C ILE A 42 -3.38 4.76 8.87
N SER A 43 -2.61 3.77 8.47
CA SER A 43 -1.19 3.95 8.17
C SER A 43 -1.03 4.15 6.67
N GLY A 44 -0.72 5.37 6.24
CA GLY A 44 -0.52 5.70 4.82
C GLY A 44 0.62 4.89 4.19
N GLU A 45 1.68 4.63 4.96
CA GLU A 45 2.80 3.79 4.53
C GLU A 45 2.37 2.34 4.29
N ILE A 46 1.67 1.73 5.26
CA ILE A 46 1.18 0.35 5.14
C ILE A 46 0.12 0.25 4.03
N LEU A 47 -0.75 1.26 3.93
CA LEU A 47 -1.78 1.35 2.90
C LEU A 47 -1.16 1.26 1.50
N PHE A 48 -0.12 2.03 1.24
CA PHE A 48 0.62 1.95 -0.02
C PHE A 48 1.35 0.62 -0.14
N ALA A 49 2.24 0.27 0.80
CA ALA A 49 3.13 -0.87 0.69
C ALA A 49 2.41 -2.23 0.59
N LYS A 50 1.21 -2.35 1.17
CA LYS A 50 0.44 -3.61 1.20
C LYS A 50 -0.68 -3.67 0.18
N SER A 51 -1.06 -2.58 -0.48
CA SER A 51 -2.00 -2.62 -1.61
C SER A 51 -1.40 -3.31 -2.83
N ALA A 52 -2.24 -3.87 -3.69
CA ALA A 52 -1.80 -4.48 -4.96
C ALA A 52 -1.08 -3.45 -5.85
N TYR A 53 -1.60 -2.21 -5.89
CA TYR A 53 -0.97 -1.10 -6.60
C TYR A 53 0.43 -0.79 -6.07
N GLY A 54 0.58 -0.62 -4.76
CA GLY A 54 1.86 -0.27 -4.16
C GLY A 54 2.91 -1.35 -4.33
N ARG A 55 2.54 -2.63 -4.11
CA ARG A 55 3.43 -3.77 -4.36
C ARG A 55 3.98 -3.76 -5.78
N ARG A 56 3.10 -3.65 -6.79
CA ARG A 56 3.54 -3.57 -8.20
C ARG A 56 4.51 -2.41 -8.42
N VAL A 57 4.22 -1.21 -7.88
CA VAL A 57 5.11 -0.04 -8.03
C VAL A 57 6.46 -0.29 -7.36
N ILE A 58 6.48 -0.87 -6.17
CA ILE A 58 7.73 -1.20 -5.44
C ILE A 58 8.54 -2.19 -6.27
N ASP A 59 7.93 -3.28 -6.73
CA ASP A 59 8.59 -4.30 -7.54
C ASP A 59 9.18 -3.72 -8.85
N GLU A 60 8.43 -2.83 -9.53
CA GLU A 60 8.91 -2.14 -10.74
C GLU A 60 10.12 -1.24 -10.47
N ILE A 61 10.09 -0.46 -9.38
CA ILE A 61 11.20 0.43 -8.99
C ILE A 61 12.44 -0.38 -8.56
N GLU A 62 12.26 -1.44 -7.80
CA GLU A 62 13.35 -2.33 -7.38
C GLU A 62 13.99 -3.03 -8.58
N ALA A 63 13.20 -3.56 -9.51
CA ALA A 63 13.71 -4.18 -10.73
C ALA A 63 14.51 -3.20 -11.60
N GLU A 64 14.00 -1.98 -11.81
CA GLU A 64 14.69 -0.94 -12.57
C GLU A 64 15.97 -0.47 -11.85
N GLY A 65 15.92 -0.34 -10.52
CA GLY A 65 17.10 -0.04 -9.69
C GLY A 65 18.20 -1.11 -9.81
N ALA A 66 17.83 -2.39 -9.81
CA ALA A 66 18.78 -3.49 -10.00
C ALA A 66 19.42 -3.46 -11.40
N LEU A 67 18.65 -3.18 -12.46
CA LEU A 67 19.17 -3.03 -13.82
C LEU A 67 20.16 -1.85 -13.92
N LEU A 68 19.80 -0.72 -13.29
CA LEU A 68 20.66 0.46 -13.25
C LEU A 68 21.97 0.20 -12.50
N ALA A 69 21.92 -0.55 -11.39
CA ALA A 69 23.11 -0.94 -10.66
C ALA A 69 24.03 -1.86 -11.50
N ALA A 70 23.47 -2.87 -12.16
CA ALA A 70 24.22 -3.78 -13.03
C ALA A 70 24.85 -3.04 -14.23
N GLU A 71 24.12 -2.09 -14.85
CA GLU A 71 24.66 -1.24 -15.90
C GLU A 71 25.84 -0.41 -15.39
N ASN A 72 25.70 0.19 -14.20
CA ASN A 72 26.75 0.98 -13.57
C ASN A 72 28.03 0.16 -13.31
N GLU A 73 27.88 -1.05 -12.74
CA GLU A 73 29.01 -1.94 -12.50
C GLU A 73 29.74 -2.31 -13.80
N ARG A 74 29.01 -2.61 -14.86
CA ARG A 74 29.60 -2.92 -16.18
C ARG A 74 30.41 -1.74 -16.73
N ILE A 75 29.85 -0.53 -16.66
CA ILE A 75 30.54 0.67 -17.18
C ILE A 75 31.77 1.00 -16.33
N ILE A 76 31.69 0.87 -15.00
CA ILE A 76 32.83 1.04 -14.11
C ILE A 76 33.96 0.06 -14.47
N ALA A 77 33.64 -1.21 -14.73
CA ALA A 77 34.63 -2.20 -15.14
C ALA A 77 35.26 -1.87 -16.51
N GLU A 78 34.49 -1.33 -17.45
CA GLU A 78 35.00 -0.85 -18.75
C GLU A 78 35.92 0.35 -18.57
N LEU A 79 35.54 1.35 -17.78
CA LEU A 79 36.37 2.52 -17.47
C LEU A 79 37.68 2.13 -16.78
N SER A 80 37.63 1.19 -15.83
CA SER A 80 38.85 0.71 -15.15
C SER A 80 39.83 0.01 -16.10
N ARG A 81 39.32 -0.74 -17.09
CA ARG A 81 40.21 -1.35 -18.12
C ARG A 81 40.83 -0.29 -19.03
N GLU A 82 40.06 0.72 -19.44
CA GLU A 82 40.54 1.84 -20.26
C GLU A 82 41.58 2.67 -19.52
N GLU A 83 41.41 2.91 -18.22
CA GLU A 83 42.37 3.59 -17.36
C GLU A 83 43.72 2.83 -17.28
N LEU A 84 43.66 1.51 -17.13
CA LEU A 84 44.86 0.65 -17.15
C LEU A 84 45.58 0.72 -18.50
N ASP A 85 44.84 0.60 -19.62
CA ASP A 85 45.42 0.73 -20.97
C ASP A 85 46.07 2.10 -21.17
N LEU A 86 45.42 3.19 -20.77
CA LEU A 86 46.02 4.52 -20.83
C LEU A 86 47.28 4.64 -19.99
N THR A 87 47.30 4.03 -18.81
CA THR A 87 48.46 4.01 -17.92
C THR A 87 49.66 3.30 -18.59
N GLU A 88 49.44 2.16 -19.24
CA GLU A 88 50.48 1.42 -19.96
C GLU A 88 50.95 2.18 -21.21
N ARG A 89 50.09 2.87 -21.91
CA ARG A 89 50.41 3.64 -23.12
C ARG A 89 51.17 4.92 -22.82
N ARG A 90 50.98 5.51 -21.63
CA ARG A 90 51.64 6.76 -21.22
C ARG A 90 53.16 6.77 -21.46
N ALA A 91 53.86 5.66 -21.12
CA ALA A 91 55.30 5.56 -21.29
C ALA A 91 55.77 5.40 -22.74
N LYS A 92 54.85 5.13 -23.67
CA LYS A 92 55.11 4.80 -25.06
C LYS A 92 54.61 5.86 -26.05
N MET A 93 53.99 6.96 -25.55
CA MET A 93 53.35 7.98 -26.36
C MET A 93 54.00 9.35 -26.17
N GLU A 94 53.91 10.19 -27.19
CA GLU A 94 54.24 11.61 -27.08
C GLU A 94 53.30 12.30 -26.07
N PRO A 95 53.84 13.22 -25.22
CA PRO A 95 53.07 13.84 -24.14
C PRO A 95 51.81 14.53 -24.59
N ASP A 96 51.81 15.25 -25.72
CA ASP A 96 50.63 15.94 -26.23
C ASP A 96 49.56 14.99 -26.75
N ALA A 97 49.94 13.88 -27.38
CA ALA A 97 49.01 12.85 -27.82
C ALA A 97 48.35 12.12 -26.61
N PHE A 98 49.15 11.86 -25.56
CA PHE A 98 48.62 11.28 -24.33
C PHE A 98 47.60 12.22 -23.65
N ARG A 99 47.89 13.52 -23.57
CA ARG A 99 47.02 14.52 -22.96
C ARG A 99 45.63 14.51 -23.60
N VAL A 100 45.54 14.45 -24.92
CA VAL A 100 44.24 14.40 -25.64
C VAL A 100 43.44 13.18 -25.24
N LEU A 101 44.07 12.00 -25.08
CA LEU A 101 43.37 10.78 -24.65
C LEU A 101 42.95 10.84 -23.18
N ALA A 102 43.80 11.37 -22.30
CA ALA A 102 43.49 11.54 -20.89
C ALA A 102 42.25 12.48 -20.71
N GLU A 103 42.27 13.63 -21.41
CA GLU A 103 41.12 14.55 -21.39
C GLU A 103 39.83 13.92 -21.94
N ALA A 104 39.93 13.06 -22.95
CA ALA A 104 38.78 12.32 -23.47
C ALA A 104 38.25 11.30 -22.45
N PHE A 105 39.13 10.61 -21.76
CA PHE A 105 38.76 9.67 -20.68
C PHE A 105 38.12 10.41 -19.51
N ASP A 106 38.66 11.53 -19.05
CA ASP A 106 38.09 12.35 -17.99
C ASP A 106 36.67 12.80 -18.32
N ARG A 107 36.43 13.26 -19.55
CA ARG A 107 35.09 13.63 -20.03
C ARG A 107 34.13 12.43 -20.01
N LYS A 108 34.61 11.24 -20.40
CA LYS A 108 33.81 10.01 -20.38
C LYS A 108 33.42 9.63 -18.94
N VAL A 109 34.36 9.70 -17.99
CA VAL A 109 34.08 9.44 -16.57
C VAL A 109 33.07 10.44 -16.03
N GLN A 110 33.24 11.73 -16.32
CA GLN A 110 32.30 12.77 -15.86
C GLN A 110 30.91 12.57 -16.45
N SER A 111 30.80 12.34 -17.74
CA SER A 111 29.51 12.07 -18.41
C SER A 111 28.82 10.84 -17.85
N HIS A 112 29.57 9.77 -17.52
CA HIS A 112 29.00 8.60 -16.88
C HIS A 112 28.40 8.94 -15.50
N ARG A 113 29.13 9.69 -14.66
CA ARG A 113 28.62 10.10 -13.33
C ARG A 113 27.33 10.91 -13.43
N GLU A 114 27.32 11.90 -14.32
CA GLU A 114 26.13 12.76 -14.54
C GLU A 114 24.92 11.95 -15.04
N ASN A 115 25.15 11.04 -15.99
CA ASN A 115 24.11 10.17 -16.51
C ASN A 115 23.54 9.22 -15.44
N GLN A 116 24.39 8.67 -14.59
CA GLN A 116 23.96 7.78 -13.50
C GLN A 116 23.15 8.54 -12.46
N GLU A 117 23.56 9.75 -12.10
CA GLU A 117 22.80 10.58 -11.17
C GLU A 117 21.44 10.96 -11.75
N ALA A 118 21.39 11.41 -13.01
CA ALA A 118 20.14 11.74 -13.69
C ALA A 118 19.18 10.54 -13.75
N LYS A 119 19.67 9.32 -13.99
CA LYS A 119 18.87 8.09 -13.98
C LYS A 119 18.31 7.77 -12.60
N ARG A 120 19.13 7.89 -11.54
CA ARG A 120 18.69 7.68 -10.15
C ARG A 120 17.61 8.66 -9.73
N GLU A 121 17.80 9.94 -10.03
CA GLU A 121 16.81 10.96 -9.77
C GLU A 121 15.50 10.72 -10.54
N ALA A 122 15.60 10.31 -11.80
CA ALA A 122 14.42 9.98 -12.60
C ALA A 122 13.63 8.81 -11.99
N LEU A 123 14.34 7.77 -11.49
CA LEU A 123 13.73 6.63 -10.82
C LEU A 123 13.06 7.05 -9.51
N ALA A 124 13.71 7.88 -8.70
CA ALA A 124 13.14 8.42 -7.47
C ALA A 124 11.87 9.24 -7.76
N ARG A 125 11.94 10.18 -8.69
CA ARG A 125 10.76 11.00 -9.11
C ARG A 125 9.60 10.12 -9.59
N ARG A 126 9.87 9.00 -10.28
CA ARG A 126 8.83 8.07 -10.70
C ARG A 126 8.16 7.39 -9.52
N GLY A 127 8.92 7.00 -8.49
CA GLY A 127 8.38 6.47 -7.24
C GLY A 127 7.48 7.47 -6.51
N ASP A 128 7.94 8.72 -6.38
CA ASP A 128 7.17 9.79 -5.75
C ASP A 128 5.87 10.11 -6.51
N ALA A 129 5.95 10.18 -7.84
CA ALA A 129 4.78 10.39 -8.70
C ALA A 129 3.76 9.25 -8.57
N ALA A 130 4.20 8.00 -8.46
CA ALA A 130 3.31 6.87 -8.25
C ALA A 130 2.63 6.91 -6.87
N ARG A 131 3.35 7.32 -5.81
CA ARG A 131 2.75 7.54 -4.48
C ARG A 131 1.71 8.66 -4.49
N ALA A 132 2.01 9.78 -5.13
CA ALA A 132 1.06 10.87 -5.28
C ALA A 132 -0.19 10.45 -6.05
N ALA A 133 -0.03 9.73 -7.15
CA ALA A 133 -1.15 9.18 -7.92
C ALA A 133 -2.01 8.21 -7.09
N PHE A 134 -1.39 7.36 -6.27
CA PHE A 134 -2.09 6.45 -5.37
C PHE A 134 -2.98 7.22 -4.39
N VAL A 135 -2.49 8.29 -3.79
CA VAL A 135 -3.29 9.12 -2.87
C VAL A 135 -4.54 9.66 -3.56
N GLU A 136 -4.41 10.16 -4.79
CA GLU A 136 -5.55 10.67 -5.54
C GLU A 136 -6.56 9.56 -5.91
N LEU A 137 -6.07 8.39 -6.32
CA LEU A 137 -6.91 7.24 -6.66
C LEU A 137 -7.67 6.69 -5.44
N THR A 138 -7.07 6.74 -4.26
CA THR A 138 -7.69 6.19 -3.04
C THR A 138 -8.66 7.16 -2.37
N ARG A 139 -8.58 8.46 -2.64
CA ARG A 139 -9.43 9.51 -2.05
C ARG A 139 -10.93 9.20 -2.13
N PRO A 140 -11.52 8.86 -3.29
CA PRO A 140 -12.95 8.53 -3.37
C PRO A 140 -13.31 7.25 -2.61
N ILE A 141 -12.41 6.27 -2.53
CA ILE A 141 -12.60 5.00 -1.83
C ILE A 141 -12.62 5.23 -0.32
N LEU A 142 -11.66 6.00 0.20
CA LEU A 142 -11.62 6.39 1.60
C LEU A 142 -12.82 7.26 1.98
N GLY A 143 -13.27 8.16 1.09
CA GLY A 143 -14.49 8.92 1.29
C GLY A 143 -15.75 8.04 1.35
N ALA A 144 -15.82 6.97 0.59
CA ALA A 144 -16.89 5.98 0.69
C ALA A 144 -16.81 5.23 2.04
N LEU A 145 -15.61 4.80 2.43
CA LEU A 145 -15.39 4.14 3.72
C LEU A 145 -15.85 5.02 4.90
N MET A 146 -15.56 6.32 4.87
CA MET A 146 -16.02 7.27 5.89
C MET A 146 -17.55 7.32 5.96
N ARG A 147 -18.24 7.40 4.81
CA ARG A 147 -19.72 7.41 4.78
C ARG A 147 -20.30 6.12 5.34
N ASP A 148 -19.74 4.97 4.99
CA ASP A 148 -20.25 3.66 5.41
C ASP A 148 -20.06 3.43 6.91
N THR A 149 -18.99 3.98 7.50
CA THR A 149 -18.66 3.86 8.93
C THR A 149 -19.28 4.98 9.78
N GLY A 150 -19.76 6.05 9.14
CA GLY A 150 -20.22 7.26 9.85
C GLY A 150 -19.07 8.12 10.40
N ALA A 151 -17.85 7.90 9.92
CA ALA A 151 -16.70 8.65 10.38
C ALA A 151 -16.66 10.06 9.76
N SER A 152 -16.26 11.04 10.55
CA SER A 152 -16.10 12.43 10.13
C SER A 152 -14.67 12.74 9.68
N VAL A 153 -13.68 11.93 10.12
CA VAL A 153 -12.26 12.14 9.80
C VAL A 153 -11.49 10.82 9.77
N ILE A 154 -10.50 10.76 8.88
CA ILE A 154 -9.45 9.73 8.89
C ILE A 154 -8.12 10.45 9.14
N LEU A 155 -7.36 9.99 10.13
CA LEU A 155 -6.05 10.51 10.49
C LEU A 155 -4.96 9.50 10.16
N ASP A 156 -3.79 9.98 9.75
CA ASP A 156 -2.63 9.09 9.63
C ASP A 156 -2.09 8.73 11.02
N ARG A 157 -1.87 7.44 11.26
CA ARG A 157 -1.36 6.93 12.55
C ARG A 157 -0.02 7.53 12.95
N SER A 158 0.81 7.90 11.99
CA SER A 158 2.11 8.53 12.27
C SER A 158 1.99 9.88 12.95
N THR A 159 0.84 10.55 12.80
CA THR A 159 0.56 11.87 13.41
C THR A 159 -0.24 11.77 14.70
N VAL A 160 -0.73 10.58 15.06
CA VAL A 160 -1.56 10.35 16.25
C VAL A 160 -0.70 9.83 17.39
N PHE A 161 -0.68 10.55 18.52
CA PHE A 161 0.11 10.13 19.68
C PHE A 161 -0.36 8.81 20.28
N PHE A 162 -1.67 8.59 20.35
CA PHE A 162 -2.27 7.35 20.85
C PHE A 162 -3.64 7.11 20.23
N SER A 163 -3.92 5.89 19.82
CA SER A 163 -5.24 5.45 19.32
C SER A 163 -5.50 4.01 19.72
N LEU A 164 -6.78 3.65 19.83
CA LEU A 164 -7.18 2.26 20.02
C LEU A 164 -7.09 1.53 18.67
N ASP A 165 -6.75 0.25 18.70
CA ASP A 165 -6.70 -0.58 17.48
C ASP A 165 -8.06 -0.70 16.78
N SER A 166 -9.16 -0.52 17.53
CA SER A 166 -10.52 -0.50 16.98
C SER A 166 -10.78 0.66 16.02
N THR A 167 -9.97 1.74 16.07
CA THR A 167 -10.07 2.87 15.13
C THR A 167 -9.27 2.65 13.86
N ASP A 168 -8.35 1.68 13.83
CA ASP A 168 -7.50 1.39 12.69
C ASP A 168 -8.27 0.62 11.61
N VAL A 169 -8.47 1.25 10.48
CA VAL A 169 -9.14 0.68 9.32
C VAL A 169 -8.18 0.41 8.15
N THR A 170 -6.87 0.38 8.40
CA THR A 170 -5.85 0.19 7.35
C THR A 170 -6.10 -1.08 6.53
N ALA A 171 -6.35 -2.22 7.18
CA ALA A 171 -6.60 -3.49 6.49
C ALA A 171 -7.88 -3.46 5.66
N LEU A 172 -8.96 -2.87 6.20
CA LEU A 172 -10.23 -2.71 5.49
C LEU A 172 -10.08 -1.77 4.28
N ALA A 173 -9.33 -0.67 4.45
CA ALA A 173 -9.04 0.26 3.37
C ALA A 173 -8.24 -0.42 2.24
N ILE A 174 -7.22 -1.23 2.57
CA ILE A 174 -6.45 -2.00 1.58
C ILE A 174 -7.38 -2.92 0.78
N SER A 175 -8.24 -3.70 1.45
CA SER A 175 -9.17 -4.61 0.77
C SER A 175 -10.06 -3.85 -0.24
N ARG A 176 -10.65 -2.72 0.16
CA ARG A 176 -11.50 -1.91 -0.72
C ARG A 176 -10.73 -1.28 -1.88
N ILE A 177 -9.50 -0.84 -1.64
CA ILE A 177 -8.63 -0.29 -2.67
C ILE A 177 -8.30 -1.37 -3.70
N ASP A 178 -7.90 -2.55 -3.25
CA ASP A 178 -7.55 -3.67 -4.12
C ASP A 178 -8.76 -4.15 -4.95
N GLU A 179 -9.98 -4.12 -4.38
CA GLU A 179 -11.21 -4.43 -5.12
C GLU A 179 -11.53 -3.42 -6.23
N VAL A 180 -11.26 -2.13 -6.00
CA VAL A 180 -11.65 -1.05 -6.94
C VAL A 180 -10.59 -0.77 -7.99
N ILE A 181 -9.32 -0.66 -7.60
CA ILE A 181 -8.24 -0.27 -8.51
C ILE A 181 -7.27 -1.41 -8.83
N GLY A 182 -7.29 -2.50 -8.06
CA GLY A 182 -6.37 -3.62 -8.23
C GLY A 182 -4.91 -3.16 -8.17
N ASP A 183 -4.09 -3.67 -9.06
CA ASP A 183 -2.70 -3.24 -9.23
C ASP A 183 -2.54 -1.94 -10.05
N GLY A 184 -3.64 -1.36 -10.53
CA GLY A 184 -3.66 -0.14 -11.33
C GLY A 184 -3.14 -0.29 -12.77
N SER A 185 -2.85 -1.51 -13.24
CA SER A 185 -2.36 -1.72 -14.61
C SER A 185 -3.41 -1.38 -15.67
N ALA A 186 -4.69 -1.56 -15.36
CA ALA A 186 -5.81 -1.19 -16.23
C ALA A 186 -5.89 0.34 -16.45
N LEU A 187 -5.66 1.14 -15.41
CA LEU A 187 -5.72 2.60 -15.47
C LEU A 187 -4.68 3.22 -16.42
N ARG A 188 -3.53 2.54 -16.60
CA ARG A 188 -2.48 2.98 -17.53
C ARG A 188 -2.85 2.75 -19.00
N LYS A 189 -3.73 1.81 -19.30
CA LYS A 189 -4.17 1.54 -20.68
C LYS A 189 -5.15 2.58 -21.17
N ASP A 190 -6.00 3.10 -20.28
CA ASP A 190 -7.03 4.09 -20.65
C ASP A 190 -6.45 5.51 -20.83
N GLY A 191 -5.28 5.81 -20.23
CA GLY A 191 -4.59 7.10 -20.37
C GLY A 191 -3.69 7.24 -21.62
N LYS A 192 -3.66 6.25 -22.52
CA LYS A 192 -2.86 6.24 -23.75
C LYS A 192 -3.68 6.40 -25.05
N ASN A 193 -4.94 6.81 -24.94
CA ASN A 193 -5.76 7.20 -26.11
C ASN A 193 -5.79 8.70 -26.30
#